data_330989a74e81c5174514ca64de1ea314
#
_entry.id   330989a74e81c5174514ca64de1ea314
#
_cell.length_a   1.000
_cell.length_b   1.000
_cell.length_c   1.000
_cell.angle_alpha   90.00
_cell.angle_beta   90.00
_cell.angle_gamma   90.00
#
_symmetry.space_group_name_H-M   'P 1'
#
loop_
_entity.id
_entity.type
_entity.pdbx_description
1 polymer ?
#
loop_
_entity_poly.entity_id
_entity_poly.type
_entity_poly.pdbx_seq_one_letter_code
_entity_poly.pdbx_strand_id
1 'polypeptide(L)'
;MNSTSAPEPRLDAAAALSAIEDQQNILHVRTGIRSAPLLAAWGLAWLLGYGALRLGRRPDFTVPAPHMVFFIAALACAGLYTAVYISRRIRGIRGGSVDQGARLGAAWCGAFVLWFVIIGRIGSFLAAVGTVRAREAGVILSNAGPCLIVGVLFLASSAVWQERTLGVLGGWILITTTAATIVGGSAMLLVMSLAGGGGMLLAAAWDARRTARPARPAVGAP
;
A
#
# COMPACT_ATOMS: atom_id res chain seq x y z
N MET A 1 1.79 -20.04 -68.44
CA MET A 1 2.30 -19.14 -67.40
C MET A 1 1.80 -19.67 -66.04
N ASN A 2 2.63 -20.47 -65.37
CA ASN A 2 2.28 -21.03 -64.06
C ASN A 2 2.76 -20.02 -63.02
N SER A 3 1.82 -19.32 -62.35
CA SER A 3 2.08 -18.51 -61.17
C SER A 3 2.25 -19.44 -59.96
N THR A 4 3.50 -19.68 -59.59
CA THR A 4 3.85 -20.37 -58.34
C THR A 4 3.58 -19.38 -57.20
N SER A 5 2.40 -19.50 -56.58
CA SER A 5 2.11 -18.78 -55.33
C SER A 5 3.06 -19.31 -54.26
N ALA A 6 3.94 -18.44 -53.75
CA ALA A 6 4.76 -18.78 -52.60
C ALA A 6 3.86 -19.10 -51.40
N PRO A 7 4.18 -20.16 -50.61
CA PRO A 7 3.40 -20.49 -49.43
C PRO A 7 3.43 -19.35 -48.46
N GLU A 8 2.28 -18.83 -48.06
CA GLU A 8 2.17 -17.87 -46.98
C GLU A 8 2.82 -18.45 -45.68
N PRO A 9 3.67 -17.66 -45.02
CA PRO A 9 4.29 -18.12 -43.78
C PRO A 9 3.16 -18.41 -42.78
N ARG A 10 2.92 -19.69 -42.49
CA ARG A 10 2.04 -20.09 -41.39
C ARG A 10 2.64 -19.52 -40.10
N LEU A 11 1.99 -18.50 -39.54
CA LEU A 11 2.31 -18.01 -38.20
C LEU A 11 2.15 -19.19 -37.24
N ASP A 12 3.27 -19.67 -36.71
CA ASP A 12 3.25 -20.67 -35.66
C ASP A 12 2.63 -20.02 -34.41
N ALA A 13 1.39 -20.38 -34.12
CA ALA A 13 0.64 -19.83 -33.00
C ALA A 13 1.37 -20.03 -31.65
N ALA A 14 2.13 -21.13 -31.53
CA ALA A 14 2.94 -21.41 -30.34
C ALA A 14 4.13 -20.44 -30.25
N ALA A 15 4.81 -20.15 -31.36
CA ALA A 15 5.90 -19.19 -31.39
C ALA A 15 5.41 -17.74 -31.16
N ALA A 16 4.22 -17.40 -31.68
CA ALA A 16 3.60 -16.09 -31.42
C ALA A 16 3.19 -15.94 -29.94
N LEU A 17 2.66 -17.00 -29.32
CA LEU A 17 2.29 -17.00 -27.91
C LEU A 17 3.53 -16.86 -27.00
N SER A 18 4.59 -17.63 -27.28
CA SER A 18 5.84 -17.53 -26.53
C SER A 18 6.49 -16.16 -26.65
N ALA A 19 6.44 -15.53 -27.84
CA ALA A 19 6.95 -14.17 -28.04
C ALA A 19 6.13 -13.12 -27.27
N ILE A 20 4.81 -13.31 -27.14
CA ILE A 20 3.93 -12.45 -26.32
C ILE A 20 4.25 -12.63 -24.84
N GLU A 21 4.42 -13.87 -24.37
CA GLU A 21 4.78 -14.19 -22.99
C GLU A 21 6.15 -13.62 -22.61
N ASP A 22 7.14 -13.75 -23.50
CA ASP A 22 8.47 -13.16 -23.32
C ASP A 22 8.43 -11.63 -23.27
N GLN A 23 7.66 -10.99 -24.15
CA GLN A 23 7.46 -9.54 -24.11
C GLN A 23 6.75 -9.09 -22.85
N GLN A 24 5.73 -9.83 -22.39
CA GLN A 24 5.05 -9.54 -21.13
C GLN A 24 6.01 -9.69 -19.94
N ASN A 25 6.83 -10.73 -19.90
CA ASN A 25 7.83 -10.95 -18.86
C ASN A 25 8.90 -9.84 -18.87
N ILE A 26 9.39 -9.42 -20.02
CA ILE A 26 10.34 -8.30 -20.16
C ILE A 26 9.71 -6.99 -19.67
N LEU A 27 8.46 -6.74 -19.99
CA LEU A 27 7.72 -5.57 -19.51
C LEU A 27 7.50 -5.63 -17.99
N HIS A 28 7.11 -6.77 -17.45
CA HIS A 28 6.99 -6.99 -16.00
C HIS A 28 8.32 -6.77 -15.26
N VAL A 29 9.44 -7.22 -15.82
CA VAL A 29 10.77 -7.02 -15.22
C VAL A 29 11.21 -5.55 -15.33
N ARG A 30 10.93 -4.87 -16.45
CA ARG A 30 11.33 -3.47 -16.66
C ARG A 30 10.44 -2.46 -15.95
N THR A 31 9.15 -2.73 -15.86
CA THR A 31 8.16 -1.86 -15.19
C THR A 31 7.86 -2.31 -13.76
N GLY A 32 8.42 -3.43 -13.32
CA GLY A 32 8.17 -4.04 -12.01
C GLY A 32 8.37 -3.04 -10.86
N ILE A 33 7.26 -2.57 -10.30
CA ILE A 33 7.26 -1.81 -9.07
C ILE A 33 7.70 -2.77 -7.97
N ARG A 34 8.92 -2.57 -7.45
CA ARG A 34 9.38 -3.34 -6.30
C ARG A 34 8.60 -2.90 -5.07
N SER A 35 7.97 -3.84 -4.38
CA SER A 35 7.19 -3.56 -3.18
C SER A 35 8.07 -3.24 -1.97
N ALA A 36 9.27 -3.83 -1.87
CA ALA A 36 10.16 -3.65 -0.73
C ALA A 36 10.44 -2.18 -0.34
N PRO A 37 10.84 -1.26 -1.25
CA PRO A 37 11.09 0.13 -0.86
C PRO A 37 9.83 0.88 -0.43
N LEU A 38 8.67 0.55 -0.99
CA LEU A 38 7.40 1.13 -0.57
C LEU A 38 6.99 0.64 0.82
N LEU A 39 7.06 -0.67 1.05
CA LEU A 39 6.81 -1.28 2.36
C LEU A 39 7.77 -0.74 3.43
N ALA A 40 9.05 -0.53 3.09
CA ALA A 40 10.02 0.05 4.01
C ALA A 40 9.67 1.50 4.38
N ALA A 41 9.32 2.34 3.40
CA ALA A 41 8.95 3.73 3.64
C ALA A 41 7.70 3.84 4.54
N TRP A 42 6.64 3.09 4.22
CA TRP A 42 5.42 3.08 5.03
C TRP A 42 5.63 2.41 6.40
N GLY A 43 6.40 1.32 6.46
CA GLY A 43 6.75 0.65 7.71
C GLY A 43 7.51 1.57 8.67
N LEU A 44 8.49 2.34 8.17
CA LEU A 44 9.20 3.34 8.96
C LEU A 44 8.28 4.47 9.41
N ALA A 45 7.44 4.99 8.51
CA ALA A 45 6.50 6.05 8.85
C ALA A 45 5.52 5.62 9.95
N TRP A 46 5.02 4.38 9.91
CA TRP A 46 4.14 3.85 10.94
C TRP A 46 4.89 3.56 12.24
N LEU A 47 6.04 2.89 12.18
CA LEU A 47 6.82 2.55 13.36
C LEU A 47 7.21 3.81 14.15
N LEU A 48 7.79 4.79 13.47
CA LEU A 48 8.26 6.02 14.10
C LEU A 48 7.10 6.97 14.43
N GLY A 49 6.12 7.08 13.54
CA GLY A 49 4.97 7.97 13.70
C GLY A 49 4.07 7.56 14.86
N TYR A 50 3.61 6.30 14.87
CA TYR A 50 2.82 5.79 16.00
C TYR A 50 3.63 5.68 17.29
N GLY A 51 4.92 5.37 17.19
CA GLY A 51 5.85 5.42 18.34
C GLY A 51 5.90 6.82 18.97
N ALA A 52 6.05 7.86 18.15
CA ALA A 52 6.04 9.25 18.62
C ALA A 52 4.70 9.63 19.26
N LEU A 53 3.57 9.28 18.64
CA LEU A 53 2.24 9.51 19.24
C LEU A 53 2.10 8.79 20.59
N ARG A 54 2.61 7.56 20.71
CA ARG A 54 2.58 6.79 21.95
C ARG A 54 3.40 7.45 23.06
N LEU A 55 4.59 7.96 22.73
CA LEU A 55 5.47 8.65 23.68
C LEU A 55 4.90 9.99 24.11
N GLY A 56 4.29 10.75 23.20
CA GLY A 56 3.70 12.06 23.49
C GLY A 56 2.31 12.02 24.12
N ARG A 57 1.63 10.88 24.10
CA ARG A 57 0.24 10.76 24.56
C ARG A 57 0.11 10.96 26.07
N ARG A 58 -0.77 11.85 26.48
CA ARG A 58 -1.13 12.10 27.86
C ARG A 58 -2.25 11.17 28.34
N PRO A 59 -2.47 11.01 29.67
CA PRO A 59 -3.53 10.17 30.24
C PRO A 59 -4.95 10.53 29.76
N ASP A 60 -5.17 11.80 29.41
CA ASP A 60 -6.44 12.33 28.90
C ASP A 60 -6.63 12.15 27.39
N PHE A 61 -5.79 11.33 26.73
CA PHE A 61 -5.75 11.07 25.28
C PHE A 61 -5.37 12.28 24.42
N THR A 62 -4.90 13.36 24.99
CA THR A 62 -4.31 14.46 24.22
C THR A 62 -2.90 14.13 23.78
N VAL A 63 -2.50 14.63 22.61
CA VAL A 63 -1.15 14.49 22.06
C VAL A 63 -0.61 15.90 21.81
N PRO A 64 0.60 16.26 22.32
CA PRO A 64 1.21 17.53 22.02
C PRO A 64 1.45 17.73 20.52
N ALA A 65 1.27 18.96 20.05
CA ALA A 65 1.40 19.32 18.64
C ALA A 65 2.69 18.81 17.96
N PRO A 66 3.87 18.85 18.58
CA PRO A 66 5.09 18.33 17.92
C PRO A 66 5.01 16.87 17.52
N HIS A 67 4.41 16.00 18.34
CA HIS A 67 4.28 14.58 18.05
C HIS A 67 3.27 14.33 16.93
N MET A 68 2.17 15.10 16.90
CA MET A 68 1.19 15.05 15.83
C MET A 68 1.78 15.54 14.51
N VAL A 69 2.51 16.66 14.52
CA VAL A 69 3.21 17.19 13.34
C VAL A 69 4.22 16.16 12.81
N PHE A 70 5.01 15.54 13.71
CA PHE A 70 5.96 14.50 13.32
C PHE A 70 5.25 13.32 12.64
N PHE A 71 4.13 12.83 13.20
CA PHE A 71 3.34 11.75 12.63
C PHE A 71 2.84 12.09 11.23
N ILE A 72 2.22 13.27 11.07
CA ILE A 72 1.71 13.73 9.78
C ILE A 72 2.85 13.90 8.77
N ALA A 73 3.98 14.47 9.17
CA ALA A 73 5.15 14.63 8.33
C ALA A 73 5.71 13.28 7.86
N ALA A 74 5.80 12.28 8.76
CA ALA A 74 6.25 10.93 8.40
C ALA A 74 5.35 10.28 7.35
N LEU A 75 4.02 10.38 7.52
CA LEU A 75 3.05 9.87 6.54
C LEU A 75 3.14 10.64 5.21
N ALA A 76 3.26 11.97 5.25
CA ALA A 76 3.42 12.80 4.05
C ALA A 76 4.69 12.47 3.28
N CYS A 77 5.82 12.26 3.97
CA CYS A 77 7.07 11.82 3.36
C CYS A 77 6.94 10.45 2.68
N ALA A 78 6.31 9.47 3.34
CA ALA A 78 6.07 8.16 2.76
C ALA A 78 5.14 8.25 1.53
N GLY A 79 4.08 9.06 1.60
CA GLY A 79 3.16 9.33 0.50
C GLY A 79 3.85 10.00 -0.69
N LEU A 80 4.63 11.04 -0.45
CA LEU A 80 5.41 11.73 -1.48
C LEU A 80 6.44 10.80 -2.13
N TYR A 81 7.17 10.03 -1.31
CA TYR A 81 8.09 9.01 -1.82
C TYR A 81 7.37 8.02 -2.74
N THR A 82 6.20 7.51 -2.32
CA THR A 82 5.37 6.60 -3.11
C THR A 82 4.95 7.23 -4.43
N ALA A 83 4.45 8.46 -4.40
CA ALA A 83 4.01 9.18 -5.59
C ALA A 83 5.17 9.38 -6.59
N VAL A 84 6.33 9.83 -6.11
CA VAL A 84 7.52 10.04 -6.94
C VAL A 84 8.05 8.71 -7.48
N TYR A 85 8.11 7.66 -6.65
CA TYR A 85 8.60 6.35 -7.05
C TYR A 85 7.72 5.75 -8.16
N ILE A 86 6.40 5.76 -7.98
CA ILE A 86 5.45 5.24 -8.97
C ILE A 86 5.49 6.09 -10.24
N SER A 87 5.41 7.43 -10.13
CA SER A 87 5.41 8.32 -11.30
C SER A 87 6.66 8.15 -12.16
N ARG A 88 7.82 7.91 -11.56
CA ARG A 88 9.07 7.64 -12.31
C ARG A 88 9.03 6.30 -13.04
N ARG A 89 8.35 5.29 -12.48
CA ARG A 89 8.28 3.94 -13.06
C ARG A 89 7.25 3.82 -14.18
N ILE A 90 6.14 4.56 -14.11
CA ILE A 90 5.08 4.50 -15.12
C ILE A 90 5.25 5.52 -16.26
N ARG A 91 6.31 6.35 -16.23
CA ARG A 91 6.58 7.32 -17.32
C ARG A 91 6.75 6.58 -18.65
N GLY A 92 5.93 6.95 -19.64
CA GLY A 92 5.96 6.37 -20.99
C GLY A 92 5.04 5.18 -21.22
N ILE A 93 4.35 4.69 -20.19
CA ILE A 93 3.32 3.64 -20.33
C ILE A 93 2.03 4.32 -20.81
N ARG A 94 1.44 3.82 -21.92
CA ARG A 94 0.16 4.26 -22.47
C ARG A 94 -0.73 3.04 -22.65
N GLY A 95 -2.04 3.17 -22.43
CA GLY A 95 -3.03 2.10 -22.66
C GLY A 95 -4.13 2.03 -21.62
N GLY A 96 -5.01 1.04 -21.70
CA GLY A 96 -6.20 0.88 -20.84
C GLY A 96 -5.92 0.75 -19.35
N SER A 97 -4.69 0.38 -18.95
CA SER A 97 -4.24 0.38 -17.55
C SER A 97 -4.18 1.78 -16.93
N VAL A 98 -4.05 2.83 -17.75
CA VAL A 98 -4.03 4.23 -17.29
C VAL A 98 -5.41 4.64 -16.78
N ASP A 99 -6.48 4.26 -17.48
CA ASP A 99 -7.85 4.57 -17.08
C ASP A 99 -8.24 3.82 -15.80
N GLN A 100 -7.83 2.57 -15.65
CA GLN A 100 -8.03 1.80 -14.42
C GLN A 100 -7.27 2.44 -13.25
N GLY A 101 -6.02 2.84 -13.47
CA GLY A 101 -5.22 3.56 -12.48
C GLY A 101 -5.85 4.89 -12.07
N ALA A 102 -6.38 5.66 -13.03
CA ALA A 102 -7.06 6.92 -12.76
C ALA A 102 -8.33 6.73 -11.92
N ARG A 103 -9.16 5.73 -12.26
CA ARG A 103 -10.38 5.39 -11.47
C ARG A 103 -10.03 4.95 -10.05
N LEU A 104 -9.00 4.13 -9.89
CA LEU A 104 -8.54 3.70 -8.58
C LEU A 104 -7.98 4.89 -7.78
N GLY A 105 -7.19 5.76 -8.43
CA GLY A 105 -6.71 7.01 -7.82
C GLY A 105 -7.85 7.93 -7.38
N ALA A 106 -8.90 8.07 -8.19
CA ALA A 106 -10.09 8.82 -7.82
C ALA A 106 -10.81 8.20 -6.63
N ALA A 107 -10.91 6.87 -6.56
CA ALA A 107 -11.49 6.16 -5.40
C ALA A 107 -10.69 6.44 -4.12
N TRP A 108 -9.35 6.41 -4.18
CA TRP A 108 -8.48 6.76 -3.07
C TRP A 108 -8.73 8.20 -2.60
N CYS A 109 -8.67 9.17 -3.52
CA CYS A 109 -8.89 10.58 -3.18
C CYS A 109 -10.30 10.81 -2.61
N GLY A 110 -11.34 10.28 -3.26
CA GLY A 110 -12.72 10.43 -2.80
C GLY A 110 -12.97 9.83 -1.42
N ALA A 111 -12.44 8.62 -1.16
CA ALA A 111 -12.57 7.96 0.14
C ALA A 111 -11.88 8.77 1.26
N PHE A 112 -10.67 9.28 1.02
CA PHE A 112 -9.97 10.09 2.03
C PHE A 112 -10.62 11.47 2.23
N VAL A 113 -11.05 12.15 1.16
CA VAL A 113 -11.78 13.42 1.27
C VAL A 113 -13.04 13.23 2.12
N LEU A 114 -13.85 12.22 1.78
CA LEU A 114 -15.05 11.92 2.55
C LEU A 114 -14.72 11.58 4.01
N TRP A 115 -13.68 10.78 4.23
CA TRP A 115 -13.25 10.44 5.59
C TRP A 115 -12.84 11.67 6.40
N PHE A 116 -12.08 12.61 5.83
CA PHE A 116 -11.68 13.83 6.53
C PHE A 116 -12.87 14.73 6.85
N VAL A 117 -13.89 14.77 5.99
CA VAL A 117 -15.15 15.46 6.29
C VAL A 117 -15.88 14.78 7.46
N ILE A 118 -16.02 13.47 7.42
CA ILE A 118 -16.68 12.68 8.48
C ILE A 118 -15.97 12.87 9.81
N ILE A 119 -14.65 12.64 9.87
CA ILE A 119 -13.92 12.73 11.13
C ILE A 119 -13.84 14.16 11.67
N GLY A 120 -13.83 15.18 10.79
CA GLY A 120 -13.92 16.59 11.19
C GLY A 120 -15.26 16.89 11.88
N ARG A 121 -16.36 16.41 11.31
CA ARG A 121 -17.71 16.56 11.89
C ARG A 121 -17.87 15.78 13.20
N ILE A 122 -17.49 14.51 13.21
CA ILE A 122 -17.57 13.67 14.42
C ILE A 122 -16.60 14.20 15.49
N GLY A 123 -15.38 14.60 15.11
CA GLY A 123 -14.39 15.15 16.03
C GLY A 123 -14.85 16.42 16.72
N SER A 124 -15.51 17.34 16.00
CA SER A 124 -16.10 18.53 16.60
C SER A 124 -17.21 18.19 17.62
N PHE A 125 -18.04 17.20 17.30
CA PHE A 125 -19.06 16.72 18.22
C PHE A 125 -18.45 16.05 19.47
N LEU A 126 -17.48 15.18 19.30
CA LEU A 126 -16.77 14.51 20.43
C LEU A 126 -16.02 15.52 21.29
N ALA A 127 -15.45 16.57 20.69
CA ALA A 127 -14.81 17.66 21.42
C ALA A 127 -15.82 18.45 22.27
N ALA A 128 -17.02 18.68 21.77
CA ALA A 128 -18.10 19.34 22.52
C ALA A 128 -18.58 18.51 23.73
N VAL A 129 -18.56 17.17 23.62
CA VAL A 129 -18.86 16.28 24.76
C VAL A 129 -17.80 16.37 25.86
N GLY A 130 -16.54 16.62 25.52
CA GLY A 130 -15.47 16.98 26.45
C GLY A 130 -14.97 15.86 27.38
N THR A 131 -15.55 14.66 27.33
CA THR A 131 -15.16 13.54 28.22
C THR A 131 -13.91 12.83 27.71
N VAL A 132 -13.18 12.14 28.63
CA VAL A 132 -12.03 11.31 28.28
C VAL A 132 -12.43 10.17 27.34
N ARG A 133 -13.60 9.57 27.55
CA ARG A 133 -14.14 8.52 26.66
C ARG A 133 -14.44 9.04 25.25
N ALA A 134 -14.96 10.26 25.13
CA ALA A 134 -15.17 10.86 23.81
C ALA A 134 -13.85 11.11 23.08
N ARG A 135 -12.82 11.55 23.78
CA ARG A 135 -11.47 11.71 23.19
C ARG A 135 -10.86 10.37 22.78
N GLU A 136 -11.00 9.33 23.60
CA GLU A 136 -10.57 7.97 23.24
C GLU A 136 -11.28 7.47 21.99
N ALA A 137 -12.60 7.61 21.91
CA ALA A 137 -13.38 7.25 20.72
C ALA A 137 -12.91 8.02 19.48
N GLY A 138 -12.58 9.32 19.62
CA GLY A 138 -12.00 10.13 18.55
C GLY A 138 -10.65 9.59 18.07
N VAL A 139 -9.77 9.19 18.99
CA VAL A 139 -8.47 8.60 18.65
C VAL A 139 -8.64 7.26 17.92
N ILE A 140 -9.52 6.39 18.43
CA ILE A 140 -9.83 5.11 17.77
C ILE A 140 -10.35 5.35 16.35
N LEU A 141 -11.32 6.22 16.19
CA LEU A 141 -11.94 6.51 14.91
C LEU A 141 -10.94 7.13 13.92
N SER A 142 -10.12 8.10 14.38
CA SER A 142 -9.09 8.74 13.56
C SER A 142 -8.04 7.77 13.06
N ASN A 143 -7.80 6.66 13.78
CA ASN A 143 -6.88 5.61 13.38
C ASN A 143 -7.56 4.53 12.52
N ALA A 144 -8.67 3.97 13.00
CA ALA A 144 -9.32 2.83 12.36
C ALA A 144 -9.89 3.17 10.97
N GLY A 145 -10.46 4.37 10.80
CA GLY A 145 -11.08 4.76 9.54
C GLY A 145 -10.11 4.84 8.35
N PRO A 146 -9.01 5.61 8.42
CA PRO A 146 -8.01 5.62 7.36
C PRO A 146 -7.44 4.23 7.08
N CYS A 147 -7.17 3.42 8.12
CA CYS A 147 -6.64 2.08 7.95
C CYS A 147 -7.64 1.12 7.30
N LEU A 148 -8.95 1.26 7.61
CA LEU A 148 -10.01 0.53 6.93
C LEU A 148 -10.03 0.87 5.43
N ILE A 149 -10.00 2.16 5.10
CA ILE A 149 -9.96 2.63 3.70
C ILE A 149 -8.75 2.05 2.98
N VAL A 150 -7.55 2.19 3.55
CA VAL A 150 -6.30 1.67 2.96
C VAL A 150 -6.36 0.16 2.77
N GLY A 151 -6.79 -0.58 3.80
CA GLY A 151 -6.86 -2.03 3.76
C GLY A 151 -7.82 -2.54 2.69
N VAL A 152 -9.03 -1.97 2.62
CA VAL A 152 -10.04 -2.34 1.60
C VAL A 152 -9.58 -1.96 0.20
N LEU A 153 -9.00 -0.77 0.01
CA LEU A 153 -8.51 -0.34 -1.29
C LEU A 153 -7.30 -1.17 -1.77
N PHE A 154 -6.45 -1.64 -0.86
CA PHE A 154 -5.38 -2.57 -1.22
C PHE A 154 -5.91 -3.95 -1.61
N LEU A 155 -6.93 -4.47 -0.92
CA LEU A 155 -7.60 -5.72 -1.32
C LEU A 155 -8.26 -5.57 -2.71
N ALA A 156 -8.97 -4.47 -2.94
CA ALA A 156 -9.56 -4.18 -4.25
C ALA A 156 -8.50 -4.04 -5.34
N SER A 157 -7.39 -3.32 -5.05
CA SER A 157 -6.27 -3.18 -5.97
C SER A 157 -5.61 -4.52 -6.31
N SER A 158 -5.49 -5.41 -5.31
CA SER A 158 -4.99 -6.77 -5.51
C SER A 158 -5.83 -7.56 -6.53
N ALA A 159 -7.15 -7.44 -6.47
CA ALA A 159 -8.06 -8.08 -7.42
C ALA A 159 -7.95 -7.47 -8.83
N VAL A 160 -7.83 -6.14 -8.93
CA VAL A 160 -7.70 -5.43 -10.21
C VAL A 160 -6.37 -5.72 -10.91
N TRP A 161 -5.28 -5.67 -10.16
CA TRP A 161 -3.92 -5.82 -10.71
C TRP A 161 -3.40 -7.26 -10.64
N GLN A 162 -4.16 -8.20 -10.09
CA GLN A 162 -3.77 -9.59 -9.84
C GLN A 162 -2.45 -9.71 -9.04
N GLU A 163 -2.20 -8.71 -8.16
CA GLU A 163 -0.98 -8.59 -7.39
C GLU A 163 -1.21 -9.06 -5.94
N ARG A 164 -0.71 -10.25 -5.62
CA ARG A 164 -0.91 -10.90 -4.30
C ARG A 164 -0.34 -10.09 -3.14
N THR A 165 0.76 -9.36 -3.37
CA THR A 165 1.43 -8.56 -2.33
C THR A 165 0.50 -7.49 -1.77
N LEU A 166 -0.28 -6.82 -2.64
CA LEU A 166 -1.27 -5.83 -2.20
C LEU A 166 -2.38 -6.46 -1.36
N GLY A 167 -2.84 -7.66 -1.74
CA GLY A 167 -3.86 -8.38 -0.98
C GLY A 167 -3.39 -8.77 0.42
N VAL A 168 -2.17 -9.31 0.52
CA VAL A 168 -1.56 -9.66 1.81
C VAL A 168 -1.38 -8.41 2.68
N LEU A 169 -0.90 -7.30 2.10
CA LEU A 169 -0.72 -6.04 2.81
C LEU A 169 -2.06 -5.46 3.29
N GLY A 170 -3.08 -5.44 2.42
CA GLY A 170 -4.42 -4.99 2.78
C GLY A 170 -5.01 -5.81 3.93
N GLY A 171 -4.94 -7.13 3.85
CA GLY A 171 -5.36 -8.05 4.91
C GLY A 171 -4.59 -7.81 6.22
N TRP A 172 -3.26 -7.63 6.14
CA TRP A 172 -2.42 -7.35 7.32
C TRP A 172 -2.84 -6.04 8.00
N ILE A 173 -3.06 -4.96 7.24
CA ILE A 173 -3.51 -3.68 7.77
C ILE A 173 -4.86 -3.83 8.48
N LEU A 174 -5.82 -4.53 7.86
CA LEU A 174 -7.14 -4.74 8.46
C LEU A 174 -7.05 -5.55 9.77
N ILE A 175 -6.31 -6.65 9.78
CA ILE A 175 -6.13 -7.49 10.97
C ILE A 175 -5.45 -6.70 12.10
N THR A 176 -4.35 -6.00 11.78
CA THR A 176 -3.62 -5.19 12.76
C THR A 176 -4.48 -4.06 13.31
N THR A 177 -5.25 -3.38 12.46
CA THR A 177 -6.16 -2.30 12.88
C THR A 177 -7.30 -2.85 13.75
N THR A 178 -7.85 -4.00 13.39
CA THR A 178 -8.90 -4.65 14.20
C THR A 178 -8.36 -5.00 15.58
N ALA A 179 -7.20 -5.65 15.66
CA ALA A 179 -6.55 -5.97 16.92
C ALA A 179 -6.26 -4.72 17.77
N ALA A 180 -5.71 -3.67 17.12
CA ALA A 180 -5.44 -2.39 17.78
C ALA A 180 -6.72 -1.74 18.32
N THR A 181 -7.81 -1.76 17.55
CA THR A 181 -9.12 -1.21 17.96
C THR A 181 -9.72 -1.96 19.13
N ILE A 182 -9.65 -3.30 19.13
CA ILE A 182 -10.16 -4.15 20.25
C ILE A 182 -9.39 -3.87 21.53
N VAL A 183 -8.06 -3.77 21.45
CA VAL A 183 -7.21 -3.50 22.62
C VAL A 183 -7.43 -2.07 23.13
N GLY A 184 -7.66 -1.10 22.24
CA GLY A 184 -7.96 0.29 22.60
C GLY A 184 -6.86 1.00 23.38
N GLY A 185 -7.22 2.15 23.93
CA GLY A 185 -6.37 2.88 24.87
C GLY A 185 -4.97 3.22 24.35
N SER A 186 -3.98 3.13 25.22
CA SER A 186 -2.58 3.39 24.87
C SER A 186 -1.92 2.24 24.11
N ALA A 187 -2.42 1.03 24.28
CA ALA A 187 -1.86 -0.14 23.63
C ALA A 187 -2.19 -0.17 22.13
N MET A 188 -3.28 0.48 21.69
CA MET A 188 -3.61 0.64 20.29
C MET A 188 -2.44 1.23 19.48
N LEU A 189 -1.85 2.33 19.97
CA LEU A 189 -0.72 2.99 19.28
C LEU A 189 0.51 2.10 19.23
N LEU A 190 0.74 1.28 20.27
CA LEU A 190 1.83 0.32 20.31
C LEU A 190 1.63 -0.80 19.28
N VAL A 191 0.41 -1.36 19.19
CA VAL A 191 0.07 -2.37 18.19
C VAL A 191 0.27 -1.81 16.76
N MET A 192 -0.21 -0.60 16.50
CA MET A 192 -0.02 0.04 15.19
C MET A 192 1.45 0.30 14.86
N SER A 193 2.25 0.71 15.85
CA SER A 193 3.69 0.92 15.67
C SER A 193 4.41 -0.41 15.40
N LEU A 194 4.29 -1.39 16.31
CA LEU A 194 5.10 -2.61 16.26
C LEU A 194 4.56 -3.63 15.24
N ALA A 195 3.27 -3.97 15.31
CA ALA A 195 2.69 -4.94 14.39
C ALA A 195 2.43 -4.30 13.01
N GLY A 196 1.89 -3.09 12.95
CA GLY A 196 1.67 -2.38 11.70
C GLY A 196 2.98 -2.00 11.03
N GLY A 197 3.75 -1.12 11.63
CA GLY A 197 5.02 -0.62 11.09
C GLY A 197 6.09 -1.71 11.02
N GLY A 198 6.31 -2.45 12.10
CA GLY A 198 7.29 -3.54 12.17
C GLY A 198 6.97 -4.68 11.19
N GLY A 199 5.70 -5.06 11.06
CA GLY A 199 5.25 -6.07 10.10
C GLY A 199 5.55 -5.69 8.65
N MET A 200 5.31 -4.42 8.27
CA MET A 200 5.67 -3.91 6.94
C MET A 200 7.18 -3.93 6.70
N LEU A 201 8.00 -3.61 7.70
CA LEU A 201 9.46 -3.67 7.60
C LEU A 201 9.95 -5.11 7.43
N LEU A 202 9.37 -6.06 8.15
CA LEU A 202 9.69 -7.48 7.98
C LEU A 202 9.31 -7.97 6.58
N ALA A 203 8.14 -7.57 6.08
CA ALA A 203 7.72 -7.87 4.72
C ALA A 203 8.66 -7.26 3.66
N ALA A 204 9.10 -6.01 3.86
CA ALA A 204 10.09 -5.35 3.01
C ALA A 204 11.43 -6.10 2.98
N ALA A 205 11.93 -6.49 4.15
CA ALA A 205 13.17 -7.26 4.27
C ALA A 205 13.06 -8.64 3.62
N TRP A 206 11.92 -9.29 3.77
CA TRP A 206 11.65 -10.58 3.13
C TRP A 206 11.62 -10.48 1.60
N ASP A 207 10.91 -9.49 1.06
CA ASP A 207 10.81 -9.24 -0.38
C ASP A 207 12.19 -8.91 -0.98
N ALA A 208 12.95 -8.04 -0.31
CA ALA A 208 14.33 -7.71 -0.72
C ALA A 208 15.25 -8.94 -0.77
N ARG A 209 15.14 -9.85 0.21
CA ARG A 209 15.95 -11.09 0.24
C ARG A 209 15.55 -12.07 -0.86
N ARG A 210 14.26 -12.15 -1.19
CA ARG A 210 13.76 -13.01 -2.29
C ARG A 210 14.28 -12.55 -3.64
N THR A 211 14.26 -11.23 -3.88
CA THR A 211 14.72 -10.65 -5.14
C THR A 211 16.25 -10.62 -5.29
N ALA A 212 16.99 -10.71 -4.18
CA ALA A 212 18.46 -10.77 -4.19
C ALA A 212 19.03 -12.19 -4.45
N ARG A 213 18.20 -13.24 -4.38
CA ARG A 213 18.67 -14.61 -4.67
C ARG A 213 18.87 -14.76 -6.18
N PRO A 214 20.09 -15.06 -6.66
CA PRO A 214 20.32 -15.32 -8.07
C PRO A 214 19.45 -16.52 -8.50
N ALA A 215 18.88 -16.42 -9.71
CA ALA A 215 18.19 -17.55 -10.32
C ALA A 215 19.16 -18.75 -10.31
N ARG A 216 18.76 -19.88 -9.71
CA ARG A 216 19.52 -21.12 -9.80
C ARG A 216 19.71 -21.40 -11.29
N PRO A 217 20.96 -21.59 -11.78
CA PRO A 217 21.15 -22.02 -13.15
C PRO A 217 20.35 -23.31 -13.33
N ALA A 218 19.56 -23.37 -14.41
CA ALA A 218 18.88 -24.60 -14.80
C ALA A 218 19.99 -25.67 -14.94
N VAL A 219 20.03 -26.59 -13.96
CA VAL A 219 20.89 -27.76 -14.02
C VAL A 219 20.47 -28.51 -15.26
N GLY A 220 21.39 -28.63 -16.22
CA GLY A 220 21.17 -29.12 -17.56
C GLY A 220 20.24 -30.31 -17.63
N ALA A 221 19.26 -30.19 -18.51
CA ALA A 221 18.63 -31.37 -19.12
C ALA A 221 19.67 -32.02 -20.05
N PRO A 222 19.84 -33.34 -19.98
CA PRO A 222 20.70 -34.09 -20.88
C PRO A 222 20.17 -34.11 -22.32
#